data_8c9c6271ad5b821bec99fa19a1f94a4e
#
_entry.id   8c9c6271ad5b821bec99fa19a1f94a4e
#
_cell.length_a   1.000
_cell.length_b   1.000
_cell.length_c   1.000
_cell.angle_alpha   90.00
_cell.angle_beta   90.00
_cell.angle_gamma   90.00
#
_symmetry.space_group_name_H-M   'P 1'
#
loop_
_entity.id
_entity.type
_entity.pdbx_description
1 polymer ?
#
loop_
_entity_poly.entity_id
_entity_poly.type
_entity_poly.pdbx_seq_one_letter_code
_entity_poly.pdbx_strand_id
1 'polypeptide(L)'
;MENRTFYNEILTDHNLHPLHKEKLPDANLVLEGVNPSCGDDIILQLKVEDGQVVDGAFEGSGCAISQASADMMLDLIIGKKKDEALRLANLFLEMIKGTAKGDELEPLEEASILQDVSHMPARVKCAVLGWHKVGGQAVLGRQNLDT
;
A
#
# COMPACT_ATOMS: atom_id res chain seq x y z
N MET A 1 -19.39 -10.37 -11.60
CA MET A 1 -20.32 -9.24 -11.54
C MET A 1 -20.39 -8.68 -10.13
N GLU A 2 -20.77 -9.51 -9.17
CA GLU A 2 -20.86 -9.09 -7.78
C GLU A 2 -19.52 -8.65 -7.24
N ASN A 3 -18.45 -9.37 -7.59
CA ASN A 3 -17.11 -9.03 -7.15
C ASN A 3 -16.70 -7.66 -7.66
N ARG A 4 -17.09 -7.33 -8.87
CA ARG A 4 -16.75 -6.05 -9.47
C ARG A 4 -17.45 -4.91 -8.75
N THR A 5 -18.73 -5.10 -8.39
CA THR A 5 -19.47 -4.08 -7.66
C THR A 5 -18.84 -3.83 -6.29
N PHE A 6 -18.53 -4.91 -5.60
CA PHE A 6 -17.92 -4.84 -4.28
C PHE A 6 -16.55 -4.15 -4.34
N TYR A 7 -15.75 -4.50 -5.34
CA TYR A 7 -14.47 -3.90 -5.61
C TYR A 7 -14.61 -2.38 -5.78
N ASN A 8 -15.58 -1.95 -6.59
CA ASN A 8 -15.79 -0.54 -6.83
C ASN A 8 -16.23 0.21 -5.58
N GLU A 9 -17.05 -0.40 -4.76
CA GLU A 9 -17.52 0.22 -3.54
C GLU A 9 -16.37 0.44 -2.54
N ILE A 10 -15.52 -0.55 -2.38
CA ILE A 10 -14.41 -0.45 -1.46
C ILE A 10 -13.40 0.59 -1.94
N LEU A 11 -13.08 0.57 -3.24
CA LEU A 11 -12.17 1.56 -3.80
C LEU A 11 -12.74 2.96 -3.67
N THR A 12 -14.03 3.10 -3.92
CA THR A 12 -14.69 4.40 -3.83
C THR A 12 -14.63 4.93 -2.39
N ASP A 13 -14.86 4.06 -1.43
CA ASP A 13 -14.82 4.46 -0.02
C ASP A 13 -13.44 4.95 0.38
N HIS A 14 -12.39 4.19 0.03
CA HIS A 14 -11.03 4.61 0.35
C HIS A 14 -10.61 5.88 -0.37
N ASN A 15 -11.23 6.15 -1.51
CA ASN A 15 -10.92 7.33 -2.29
C ASN A 15 -11.64 8.58 -1.79
N LEU A 16 -12.91 8.44 -1.41
CA LEU A 16 -13.72 9.55 -0.93
C LEU A 16 -13.51 9.82 0.56
N HIS A 17 -13.23 8.77 1.31
CA HIS A 17 -13.10 8.86 2.77
C HIS A 17 -11.83 8.16 3.24
N PRO A 18 -10.66 8.59 2.73
CA PRO A 18 -9.41 7.94 3.13
C PRO A 18 -9.14 8.16 4.61
N LEU A 19 -8.70 7.10 5.27
CA LEU A 19 -8.41 7.15 6.70
C LEU A 19 -7.04 7.75 6.99
N HIS A 20 -6.13 7.67 6.01
CA HIS A 20 -4.72 7.98 6.23
C HIS A 20 -4.17 9.06 5.31
N LYS A 21 -5.01 9.79 4.61
CA LYS A 21 -4.52 10.84 3.71
C LYS A 21 -4.39 12.15 4.50
N GLU A 22 -3.20 12.38 5.02
CA GLU A 22 -2.93 13.57 5.81
C GLU A 22 -1.43 13.74 5.95
N LYS A 23 -1.01 14.84 6.54
CA LYS A 23 0.39 15.07 6.82
C LYS A 23 0.73 14.46 8.18
N LEU A 24 1.87 13.80 8.25
CA LEU A 24 2.35 13.20 9.50
C LEU A 24 3.65 13.89 9.89
N PRO A 25 3.58 14.98 10.68
CA PRO A 25 4.76 15.80 10.95
C PRO A 25 5.88 15.08 11.70
N ASP A 26 5.55 14.06 12.49
CA ASP A 26 6.57 13.34 13.25
C ASP A 26 7.00 12.03 12.59
N ALA A 27 6.75 11.90 11.29
CA ALA A 27 7.25 10.75 10.54
C ALA A 27 8.76 10.74 10.55
N ASN A 28 9.32 9.55 10.72
CA ASN A 28 10.77 9.38 10.65
C ASN A 28 11.22 8.59 9.43
N LEU A 29 10.29 8.25 8.56
CA LEU A 29 10.58 7.59 7.29
C LEU A 29 9.62 8.14 6.24
N VAL A 30 10.17 8.76 5.20
CA VAL A 30 9.37 9.34 4.13
C VAL A 30 9.83 8.72 2.82
N LEU A 31 8.88 8.15 2.09
CA LEU A 31 9.17 7.45 0.83
C LEU A 31 8.28 8.03 -0.26
N GLU A 32 8.89 8.42 -1.36
CA GLU A 32 8.13 8.96 -2.48
C GLU A 32 8.06 7.94 -3.62
N GLY A 33 6.85 7.67 -4.10
CA GLY A 33 6.63 6.81 -5.24
C GLY A 33 6.02 7.61 -6.37
N VAL A 34 6.64 7.55 -7.55
CA VAL A 34 6.19 8.30 -8.72
C VAL A 34 5.89 7.33 -9.85
N ASN A 35 4.75 7.53 -10.50
CA ASN A 35 4.40 6.80 -11.71
C ASN A 35 4.03 7.82 -12.78
N PRO A 36 5.02 8.25 -13.58
CA PRO A 36 4.79 9.31 -14.57
C PRO A 36 3.73 8.95 -15.61
N SER A 37 3.56 7.67 -15.90
CA SER A 37 2.60 7.23 -16.91
C SER A 37 1.17 7.62 -16.56
N CYS A 38 0.85 7.62 -15.27
CA CYS A 38 -0.50 7.94 -14.79
C CYS A 38 -0.55 9.26 -14.01
N GLY A 39 0.57 9.93 -13.86
CA GLY A 39 0.62 11.15 -13.07
C GLY A 39 0.52 10.92 -11.58
N ASP A 40 0.86 9.73 -11.11
CA ASP A 40 0.82 9.42 -9.69
C ASP A 40 2.09 9.90 -8.99
N ASP A 41 1.91 10.52 -7.83
CA ASP A 41 3.02 10.94 -6.99
C ASP A 41 2.53 10.81 -5.56
N ILE A 42 2.88 9.69 -4.93
CA ILE A 42 2.41 9.37 -3.58
C ILE A 42 3.59 9.47 -2.62
N ILE A 43 3.39 10.23 -1.56
CA ILE A 43 4.40 10.41 -0.53
C ILE A 43 3.93 9.67 0.72
N LEU A 44 4.64 8.61 1.05
CA LEU A 44 4.33 7.82 2.24
C LEU A 44 5.12 8.38 3.42
N GLN A 45 4.44 8.54 4.53
CA GLN A 45 5.03 9.05 5.75
C GLN A 45 4.79 8.01 6.83
N LEU A 46 5.86 7.44 7.37
CA LEU A 46 5.74 6.39 8.38
C LEU A 46 6.48 6.80 9.64
N LYS A 47 5.94 6.41 10.77
CA LYS A 47 6.62 6.54 12.04
C LYS A 47 6.95 5.14 12.52
N VAL A 48 8.24 4.83 12.58
CA VAL A 48 8.71 3.51 12.97
C VAL A 48 9.45 3.65 14.30
N GLU A 49 9.01 2.91 15.31
CA GLU A 49 9.64 2.93 16.63
C GLU A 49 9.78 1.51 17.14
N ASP A 50 10.96 1.19 17.65
CA ASP A 50 11.25 -0.13 18.21
C ASP A 50 10.88 -1.27 17.25
N GLY A 51 11.15 -1.05 15.96
CA GLY A 51 10.88 -2.07 14.95
C GLY A 51 9.41 -2.25 14.61
N GLN A 52 8.58 -1.27 14.95
CA GLN A 52 7.15 -1.35 14.72
C GLN A 52 6.67 -0.09 13.99
N VAL A 53 5.75 -0.28 13.04
CA VAL A 53 5.12 0.84 12.35
C VAL A 53 4.00 1.34 13.26
N VAL A 54 4.27 2.43 13.97
CA VAL A 54 3.30 2.92 14.97
C VAL A 54 2.29 3.90 14.39
N ASP A 55 2.63 4.51 13.24
CA ASP A 55 1.69 5.42 12.58
C ASP A 55 2.10 5.58 11.14
N GLY A 56 1.20 6.08 10.31
CA GLY A 56 1.47 6.29 8.91
C GLY A 56 0.42 7.16 8.26
N ALA A 57 0.82 7.83 7.17
CA ALA A 57 -0.08 8.67 6.40
C ALA A 57 0.48 8.79 4.99
N PHE A 58 -0.32 9.31 4.07
CA PHE A 58 0.18 9.60 2.75
C PHE A 58 -0.35 10.94 2.26
N GLU A 59 0.42 11.55 1.39
CA GLU A 59 0.02 12.77 0.70
C GLU A 59 0.30 12.58 -0.78
N GLY A 60 -0.08 13.57 -1.55
CA GLY A 60 0.21 13.56 -2.97
C GLY A 60 -1.04 13.43 -3.81
N SER A 61 -0.85 13.14 -5.08
CA SER A 61 -1.94 13.04 -6.04
C SER A 61 -1.76 11.79 -6.89
N GLY A 62 -2.84 11.35 -7.49
CA GLY A 62 -2.79 10.18 -8.34
C GLY A 62 -4.19 9.73 -8.70
N CYS A 63 -4.26 8.61 -9.40
CA CYS A 63 -5.54 8.05 -9.78
C CYS A 63 -6.24 7.42 -8.57
N ALA A 64 -7.51 7.08 -8.77
CA ALA A 64 -8.30 6.48 -7.69
C ALA A 64 -7.64 5.21 -7.14
N ILE A 65 -7.06 4.40 -8.02
CA ILE A 65 -6.46 3.14 -7.60
C ILE A 65 -5.19 3.35 -6.78
N SER A 66 -4.32 4.29 -7.19
CA SER A 66 -3.09 4.52 -6.45
C SER A 66 -3.37 5.06 -5.05
N GLN A 67 -4.34 5.96 -4.93
CA GLN A 67 -4.67 6.55 -3.64
C GLN A 67 -5.39 5.55 -2.74
N ALA A 68 -6.36 4.81 -3.28
CA ALA A 68 -7.06 3.81 -2.50
C ALA A 68 -6.10 2.71 -2.02
N SER A 69 -5.19 2.30 -2.90
CA SER A 69 -4.23 1.26 -2.56
C SER A 69 -3.29 1.71 -1.44
N ALA A 70 -2.84 2.96 -1.48
CA ALA A 70 -2.00 3.50 -0.41
C ALA A 70 -2.74 3.54 0.91
N ASP A 71 -4.01 3.95 0.89
CA ASP A 71 -4.82 4.00 2.10
C ASP A 71 -5.02 2.60 2.69
N MET A 72 -5.32 1.61 1.83
CA MET A 72 -5.49 0.23 2.27
C MET A 72 -4.20 -0.33 2.86
N MET A 73 -3.06 -0.01 2.23
CA MET A 73 -1.77 -0.48 2.72
C MET A 73 -1.51 0.05 4.13
N LEU A 74 -1.71 1.35 4.32
CA LEU A 74 -1.47 1.95 5.62
C LEU A 74 -2.40 1.38 6.69
N ASP A 75 -3.66 1.16 6.33
CA ASP A 75 -4.61 0.56 7.25
C ASP A 75 -4.15 -0.82 7.69
N LEU A 76 -3.48 -1.54 6.80
CA LEU A 76 -3.02 -2.89 7.06
C LEU A 76 -1.72 -2.92 7.88
N ILE A 77 -0.77 -2.05 7.57
CA ILE A 77 0.57 -2.13 8.19
C ILE A 77 0.73 -1.33 9.47
N ILE A 78 -0.11 -0.34 9.71
CA ILE A 78 -0.01 0.43 10.96
C ILE A 78 -0.29 -0.51 12.13
N GLY A 79 0.59 -0.49 13.12
CA GLY A 79 0.48 -1.36 14.27
C GLY A 79 1.23 -2.68 14.13
N LYS A 80 1.76 -2.96 12.96
CA LYS A 80 2.50 -4.20 12.71
C LYS A 80 3.99 -3.99 12.91
N LYS A 81 4.69 -5.07 13.26
CA LYS A 81 6.15 -5.03 13.27
C LYS A 81 6.64 -4.85 11.85
N LYS A 82 7.79 -4.22 11.69
CA LYS A 82 8.29 -3.95 10.34
C LYS A 82 8.50 -5.22 9.52
N ASP A 83 8.90 -6.34 10.16
CA ASP A 83 9.05 -7.60 9.45
C ASP A 83 7.71 -8.08 8.90
N GLU A 84 6.66 -7.90 9.67
CA GLU A 84 5.32 -8.27 9.24
C GLU A 84 4.84 -7.34 8.12
N ALA A 85 5.12 -6.05 8.26
CA ALA A 85 4.75 -5.09 7.21
C ALA A 85 5.44 -5.41 5.89
N LEU A 86 6.73 -5.78 5.95
CA LEU A 86 7.47 -6.18 4.76
C LEU A 86 6.87 -7.44 4.14
N ARG A 87 6.51 -8.40 4.98
CA ARG A 87 5.93 -9.64 4.49
C ARG A 87 4.60 -9.40 3.82
N LEU A 88 3.77 -8.53 4.39
CA LEU A 88 2.47 -8.20 3.80
C LEU A 88 2.64 -7.46 2.49
N ALA A 89 3.61 -6.54 2.42
CA ALA A 89 3.86 -5.83 1.17
C ALA A 89 4.31 -6.78 0.08
N ASN A 90 5.20 -7.72 0.41
CA ASN A 90 5.66 -8.69 -0.57
C ASN A 90 4.54 -9.64 -1.00
N LEU A 91 3.66 -10.01 -0.07
CA LEU A 91 2.52 -10.84 -0.39
C LEU A 91 1.59 -10.13 -1.38
N PHE A 92 1.37 -8.83 -1.17
CA PHE A 92 0.56 -8.05 -2.10
C PHE A 92 1.19 -8.06 -3.49
N LEU A 93 2.50 -7.83 -3.56
CA LEU A 93 3.19 -7.84 -4.84
C LEU A 93 3.08 -9.19 -5.54
N GLU A 94 3.17 -10.28 -4.79
CA GLU A 94 3.01 -11.61 -5.35
C GLU A 94 1.59 -11.87 -5.82
N MET A 95 0.61 -11.33 -5.10
CA MET A 95 -0.78 -11.42 -5.53
C MET A 95 -0.97 -10.78 -6.90
N ILE A 96 -0.39 -9.59 -7.08
CA ILE A 96 -0.52 -8.87 -8.35
C ILE A 96 0.20 -9.63 -9.47
N LYS A 97 1.32 -10.30 -9.16
CA LYS A 97 2.04 -11.10 -10.13
C LYS A 97 1.32 -12.42 -10.45
N GLY A 98 0.35 -12.81 -9.63
CA GLY A 98 -0.36 -14.06 -9.82
C GLY A 98 0.32 -15.26 -9.18
N THR A 99 1.34 -15.06 -8.35
CA THR A 99 2.05 -16.15 -7.69
C THR A 99 1.49 -16.49 -6.32
N ALA A 100 0.63 -15.62 -5.77
CA ALA A 100 -0.09 -15.89 -4.54
C ALA A 100 -1.59 -15.81 -4.81
N LYS A 101 -2.35 -16.77 -4.35
CA LYS A 101 -3.79 -16.87 -4.64
C LYS A 101 -4.54 -17.52 -3.49
N GLY A 102 -5.87 -17.34 -3.53
CA GLY A 102 -6.77 -18.05 -2.64
C GLY A 102 -6.52 -17.71 -1.18
N ASP A 103 -6.41 -18.74 -0.37
CA ASP A 103 -6.25 -18.58 1.07
C ASP A 103 -4.96 -17.88 1.47
N GLU A 104 -3.97 -17.89 0.59
CA GLU A 104 -2.71 -17.20 0.84
C GLU A 104 -2.90 -15.70 0.98
N LEU A 105 -3.98 -15.16 0.43
CA LEU A 105 -4.25 -13.72 0.42
C LEU A 105 -4.99 -13.25 1.67
N GLU A 106 -5.38 -14.17 2.54
CA GLU A 106 -6.15 -13.83 3.73
C GLU A 106 -5.50 -12.73 4.59
N PRO A 107 -4.17 -12.77 4.83
CA PRO A 107 -3.54 -11.73 5.62
C PRO A 107 -3.64 -10.33 5.03
N LEU A 108 -3.93 -10.21 3.72
CA LEU A 108 -4.08 -8.92 3.08
C LEU A 108 -5.43 -8.27 3.36
N GLU A 109 -6.35 -9.02 3.92
CA GLU A 109 -7.68 -8.54 4.27
C GLU A 109 -8.33 -7.82 3.07
N GLU A 110 -8.81 -6.61 3.29
CA GLU A 110 -9.51 -5.86 2.25
C GLU A 110 -8.65 -5.59 1.01
N ALA A 111 -7.34 -5.47 1.19
CA ALA A 111 -6.45 -5.18 0.07
C ALA A 111 -6.44 -6.29 -0.97
N SER A 112 -6.90 -7.49 -0.61
CA SER A 112 -6.95 -8.60 -1.55
C SER A 112 -7.92 -8.35 -2.72
N ILE A 113 -8.83 -7.40 -2.59
CA ILE A 113 -9.73 -7.09 -3.69
C ILE A 113 -8.98 -6.52 -4.90
N LEU A 114 -7.79 -5.99 -4.68
CA LEU A 114 -7.00 -5.41 -5.76
C LEU A 114 -6.39 -6.46 -6.67
N GLN A 115 -6.59 -7.76 -6.40
CA GLN A 115 -6.04 -8.79 -7.27
C GLN A 115 -6.59 -8.70 -8.69
N ASP A 116 -7.81 -8.17 -8.87
CA ASP A 116 -8.39 -7.99 -10.19
C ASP A 116 -7.59 -7.02 -11.05
N VAL A 117 -6.83 -6.13 -10.42
CA VAL A 117 -5.99 -5.17 -11.13
C VAL A 117 -4.89 -5.88 -11.91
N SER A 118 -4.53 -7.11 -11.52
CA SER A 118 -3.51 -7.88 -12.22
C SER A 118 -3.82 -8.08 -13.70
N HIS A 119 -5.10 -7.98 -14.06
CA HIS A 119 -5.55 -8.11 -15.46
C HIS A 119 -5.59 -6.77 -16.19
N MET A 120 -5.17 -5.71 -15.56
CA MET A 120 -5.20 -4.36 -16.13
C MET A 120 -3.80 -3.77 -16.08
N PRO A 121 -2.95 -4.06 -17.08
CA PRO A 121 -1.53 -3.67 -17.01
C PRO A 121 -1.28 -2.19 -16.73
N ALA A 122 -2.13 -1.32 -17.26
CA ALA A 122 -1.96 0.12 -17.03
C ALA A 122 -2.19 0.49 -15.57
N ARG A 123 -2.98 -0.30 -14.85
CA ARG A 123 -3.31 -0.01 -13.45
C ARG A 123 -2.42 -0.73 -12.44
N VAL A 124 -1.70 -1.75 -12.89
CA VAL A 124 -0.80 -2.49 -12.01
C VAL A 124 0.19 -1.55 -11.35
N LYS A 125 0.80 -0.66 -12.13
CA LYS A 125 1.79 0.28 -11.61
C LYS A 125 1.17 1.21 -10.55
N CYS A 126 -0.09 1.59 -10.75
CA CYS A 126 -0.79 2.43 -9.79
C CYS A 126 -1.01 1.69 -8.48
N ALA A 127 -1.47 0.45 -8.57
CA ALA A 127 -1.83 -0.33 -7.40
C ALA A 127 -0.61 -0.67 -6.54
N VAL A 128 0.54 -0.96 -7.16
CA VAL A 128 1.72 -1.42 -6.42
C VAL A 128 2.61 -0.29 -5.93
N LEU A 129 2.32 0.95 -6.30
CA LEU A 129 3.25 2.06 -6.06
C LEU A 129 3.71 2.17 -4.60
N GLY A 130 2.79 2.25 -3.67
CA GLY A 130 3.13 2.34 -2.25
C GLY A 130 3.72 1.04 -1.70
N TRP A 131 3.13 -0.08 -2.06
CA TRP A 131 3.58 -1.38 -1.58
C TRP A 131 5.01 -1.66 -2.01
N HIS A 132 5.34 -1.26 -3.23
CA HIS A 132 6.68 -1.47 -3.77
C HIS A 132 7.72 -0.66 -2.98
N LYS A 133 7.35 0.53 -2.55
CA LYS A 133 8.24 1.37 -1.76
C LYS A 133 8.49 0.77 -0.37
N VAL A 134 7.46 0.18 0.23
CA VAL A 134 7.60 -0.42 1.55
C VAL A 134 8.35 -1.75 1.47
N GLY A 135 8.00 -2.62 0.55
CA GLY A 135 8.50 -3.99 0.51
C GLY A 135 9.61 -4.25 -0.47
N GLY A 136 9.47 -3.72 -1.68
CA GLY A 136 10.38 -4.06 -2.77
C GLY A 136 11.82 -3.62 -2.57
N GLN A 137 12.02 -2.55 -1.81
CA GLN A 137 13.36 -2.00 -1.59
C GLN A 137 13.94 -2.38 -0.23
N ALA A 138 13.18 -3.08 0.58
CA ALA A 138 13.61 -3.41 1.93
C ALA A 138 14.00 -2.16 2.72
N VAL A 139 13.31 -1.04 2.46
CA VAL A 139 13.66 0.23 3.07
C VAL A 139 13.45 0.21 4.58
N LEU A 140 12.39 -0.46 5.04
CA LEU A 140 12.15 -0.58 6.48
C LEU A 140 13.28 -1.33 7.16
N GLY A 141 13.84 -2.35 6.50
CA GLY A 141 14.98 -3.06 7.03
C GLY A 141 16.21 -2.17 7.10
N ARG A 142 16.41 -1.35 6.07
CA ARG A 142 17.52 -0.42 6.04
C ARG A 142 17.40 0.62 7.15
N GLN A 143 16.20 1.13 7.35
CA GLN A 143 15.94 2.08 8.43
C GLN A 143 16.29 1.48 9.78
N ASN A 144 16.00 0.20 9.94
CA ASN A 144 16.32 -0.51 11.16
C ASN A 144 17.83 -0.58 11.41
N LEU A 145 18.60 -0.74 10.35
CA LEU A 145 20.06 -0.81 10.47
C LEU A 145 20.65 0.52 10.85
N ASP A 146 20.03 1.60 10.43
CA ASP A 146 20.55 2.95 10.69
C ASP A 146 20.24 3.43 12.10
N THR A 147 19.35 2.78 12.76
CA THR A 147 18.98 3.16 14.11
C THR A 147 19.64 2.28 15.15
#